data_eac7a351286f80d0e1b062103e1eca06
#
_entry.id   eac7a351286f80d0e1b062103e1eca06
#
_cell.length_a   1.000
_cell.length_b   1.000
_cell.length_c   1.000
_cell.angle_alpha   90.00
_cell.angle_beta   90.00
_cell.angle_gamma   90.00
#
_symmetry.space_group_name_H-M   'P 1'
#
loop_
_entity.id
_entity.type
_entity.pdbx_description
1 polymer ?
#
loop_
_entity_poly.entity_id
_entity_poly.type
_entity_poly.pdbx_seq_one_letter_code
_entity_poly.pdbx_strand_id
1 'polypeptide(L)'
;MELTQGMELAQVLKLSPGLLQSMEMLQMNTLELGAYLKELALENPVLEEAEPGQGQGQDTWEAFASQVPWLGDTPWTGQTAQEGDWGRGESPTESLAFLLEEQLARRGLSPELLAVCRYLAGLLDDDGRLDPEDLAGLRTAGVPAELLERGGEGLQSLEPAGVGARSLEECLLLQLRRLPGEHTVAQAICQGHLEELSKEHYGALARRLGVTQRQVEAAAREIRALSPSPVGEGVEPPAVPFIRPDVWVAEMDGELRVFVNQWDLPQYQVSQTYRQMLRGGVEAETADYLRQKLQQAQWVLTCVQRRRKTLEACVQALVQAQAAYFRGCQAAPGPLLRREVAVQLGVHPSTVTRALRHKYLQCRQGLFPMEYFFARPMGAEGASPQRAKAALARMIQGEDPRRPLSDQALGERLQAAGMPLARRTVAKYRREMGLPPAYRRRR
;
A
#
# COMPACT_ATOMS: atom_id res chain seq x y z
N MET A 1 -30.63 8.13 62.73
CA MET A 1 -29.97 7.08 61.93
C MET A 1 -30.69 7.06 60.58
N GLU A 2 -30.33 8.01 59.65
CA GLU A 2 -30.94 8.17 58.36
C GLU A 2 -29.97 7.55 57.31
N LEU A 3 -30.48 6.53 56.69
CA LEU A 3 -29.83 5.88 55.54
C LEU A 3 -30.15 6.70 54.31
N THR A 4 -29.25 7.58 53.92
CA THR A 4 -29.25 8.20 52.58
C THR A 4 -28.71 7.20 51.56
N GLN A 5 -29.61 6.50 50.88
CA GLN A 5 -29.28 5.75 49.66
C GLN A 5 -28.99 6.75 48.54
N GLY A 6 -27.71 6.96 48.28
CA GLY A 6 -27.25 7.59 47.04
C GLY A 6 -27.50 6.65 45.88
N MET A 7 -28.58 6.84 45.16
CA MET A 7 -28.76 6.27 43.82
C MET A 7 -27.84 7.03 42.86
N GLU A 8 -26.65 6.54 42.63
CA GLU A 8 -25.88 6.88 41.44
C GLU A 8 -26.62 6.33 40.22
N LEU A 9 -27.36 7.18 39.55
CA LEU A 9 -27.87 6.96 38.20
C LEU A 9 -26.67 6.94 37.27
N ALA A 10 -26.08 5.77 37.07
CA ALA A 10 -25.22 5.53 35.91
C ALA A 10 -26.10 5.66 34.67
N GLN A 11 -26.11 6.85 34.06
CA GLN A 11 -26.65 7.04 32.73
C GLN A 11 -25.79 6.21 31.77
N VAL A 12 -26.20 4.97 31.56
CA VAL A 12 -25.75 4.18 30.43
C VAL A 12 -26.25 4.91 29.18
N LEU A 13 -25.40 5.70 28.57
CA LEU A 13 -25.63 6.31 27.26
C LEU A 13 -25.89 5.16 26.26
N LYS A 14 -27.18 4.79 26.11
CA LYS A 14 -27.60 3.94 25.00
C LYS A 14 -27.35 4.74 23.74
N LEU A 15 -26.24 4.45 23.08
CA LEU A 15 -25.93 5.01 21.76
C LEU A 15 -27.12 4.69 20.83
N SER A 16 -27.76 5.72 20.31
CA SER A 16 -28.85 5.51 19.34
C SER A 16 -28.29 4.85 18.09
N PRO A 17 -29.04 3.94 17.43
CA PRO A 17 -28.60 3.28 16.20
C PRO A 17 -28.07 4.27 15.14
N GLY A 18 -28.72 5.42 15.00
CA GLY A 18 -28.29 6.47 14.10
C GLY A 18 -26.91 7.08 14.46
N LEU A 19 -26.58 7.17 15.76
CA LEU A 19 -25.26 7.65 16.16
C LEU A 19 -24.16 6.65 15.82
N LEU A 20 -24.42 5.34 16.01
CA LEU A 20 -23.48 4.28 15.61
C LEU A 20 -23.22 4.30 14.11
N GLN A 21 -24.28 4.37 13.31
CA GLN A 21 -24.21 4.43 11.86
C GLN A 21 -23.46 5.69 11.37
N SER A 22 -23.68 6.85 12.00
CA SER A 22 -22.92 8.07 11.66
C SER A 22 -21.43 7.94 11.98
N MET A 23 -21.08 7.21 13.05
CA MET A 23 -19.69 6.94 13.43
C MET A 23 -19.01 5.94 12.47
N GLU A 24 -19.74 4.95 11.97
CA GLU A 24 -19.28 4.02 10.93
C GLU A 24 -19.02 4.75 9.61
N MET A 25 -19.97 5.57 9.15
CA MET A 25 -19.82 6.39 7.95
C MET A 25 -18.59 7.32 8.02
N LEU A 26 -18.21 7.77 9.20
CA LEU A 26 -17.04 8.64 9.39
C LEU A 26 -15.72 7.87 9.19
N GLN A 27 -15.69 6.57 9.46
CA GLN A 27 -14.52 5.71 9.32
C GLN A 27 -14.34 5.12 7.91
N MET A 28 -15.42 4.91 7.17
CA MET A 28 -15.39 4.33 5.82
C MET A 28 -14.41 5.08 4.91
N ASN A 29 -13.74 4.38 4.02
CA ASN A 29 -13.01 5.02 2.93
C ASN A 29 -13.98 5.54 1.85
N THR A 30 -13.48 6.22 0.83
CA THR A 30 -14.34 6.82 -0.21
C THR A 30 -15.07 5.77 -1.03
N LEU A 31 -14.41 4.63 -1.32
CA LEU A 31 -15.02 3.52 -2.08
C LEU A 31 -16.09 2.78 -1.27
N GLU A 32 -15.81 2.48 0.00
CA GLU A 32 -16.77 1.86 0.92
C GLU A 32 -18.01 2.73 1.10
N LEU A 33 -17.83 4.04 1.27
CA LEU A 33 -18.94 4.97 1.40
C LEU A 33 -19.77 5.05 0.10
N GLY A 34 -19.10 5.03 -1.07
CA GLY A 34 -19.78 5.00 -2.36
C GLY A 34 -20.65 3.74 -2.55
N ALA A 35 -20.10 2.57 -2.19
CA ALA A 35 -20.85 1.30 -2.22
C ALA A 35 -22.05 1.34 -1.26
N TYR A 36 -21.84 1.79 -0.03
CA TYR A 36 -22.90 1.94 0.97
C TYR A 36 -24.03 2.88 0.53
N LEU A 37 -23.68 4.02 -0.09
CA LEU A 37 -24.69 4.97 -0.60
C LEU A 37 -25.47 4.40 -1.78
N LYS A 38 -24.85 3.59 -2.66
CA LYS A 38 -25.53 2.89 -3.75
C LYS A 38 -26.53 1.86 -3.21
N GLU A 39 -26.12 1.08 -2.21
CA GLU A 39 -27.02 0.11 -1.55
C GLU A 39 -28.24 0.82 -0.92
N LEU A 40 -28.00 1.91 -0.19
CA LEU A 40 -29.08 2.72 0.38
C LEU A 40 -30.01 3.34 -0.66
N ALA A 41 -29.48 3.74 -1.81
CA ALA A 41 -30.30 4.28 -2.89
C ALA A 41 -31.22 3.22 -3.51
N LEU A 42 -30.78 1.95 -3.55
CA LEU A 42 -31.65 0.83 -3.97
C LEU A 42 -32.79 0.56 -2.98
N GLU A 43 -32.53 0.75 -1.68
CA GLU A 43 -33.55 0.54 -0.63
C GLU A 43 -34.49 1.74 -0.41
N ASN A 44 -34.05 2.92 -0.80
CA ASN A 44 -34.76 4.16 -0.54
C ASN A 44 -35.08 4.94 -1.84
N PRO A 45 -36.29 4.81 -2.38
CA PRO A 45 -36.67 5.43 -3.65
C PRO A 45 -36.66 6.98 -3.62
N VAL A 46 -36.58 7.56 -2.42
CA VAL A 46 -36.53 9.03 -2.26
C VAL A 46 -35.13 9.59 -2.51
N LEU A 47 -34.07 8.73 -2.48
CA LEU A 47 -32.72 9.08 -2.84
C LEU A 47 -32.52 8.90 -4.35
N GLU A 48 -32.31 9.98 -5.06
CA GLU A 48 -31.98 9.99 -6.48
C GLU A 48 -30.52 10.40 -6.65
N GLU A 49 -29.82 9.71 -7.55
CA GLU A 49 -28.49 10.15 -7.96
C GLU A 49 -28.66 11.48 -8.71
N ALA A 50 -27.97 12.51 -8.27
CA ALA A 50 -27.98 13.78 -8.97
C ALA A 50 -27.31 13.56 -10.32
N GLU A 51 -27.97 13.95 -11.40
CA GLU A 51 -27.31 14.01 -12.70
C GLU A 51 -26.00 14.78 -12.52
N PRO A 52 -24.90 14.34 -13.14
CA PRO A 52 -23.64 15.04 -13.07
C PRO A 52 -23.87 16.47 -13.58
N GLY A 53 -24.30 17.30 -12.65
CA GLY A 53 -24.64 18.69 -12.92
C GLY A 53 -23.39 19.40 -13.38
N GLN A 54 -23.47 20.02 -14.52
CA GLN A 54 -22.53 20.97 -15.02
C GLN A 54 -22.03 21.83 -13.84
N GLY A 55 -20.78 21.59 -13.41
CA GLY A 55 -20.02 22.72 -13.12
C GLY A 55 -19.67 23.10 -11.71
N GLN A 56 -19.86 22.42 -10.63
CA GLN A 56 -19.26 22.93 -9.38
C GLN A 56 -18.11 22.08 -8.82
N GLY A 57 -18.01 20.82 -9.17
CA GLY A 57 -16.96 19.94 -8.70
C GLY A 57 -15.81 19.79 -9.72
N GLN A 58 -16.12 19.56 -10.98
CA GLN A 58 -15.13 19.38 -12.05
C GLN A 58 -14.40 20.68 -12.36
N ASP A 59 -15.13 21.78 -12.53
CA ASP A 59 -14.52 23.10 -12.79
C ASP A 59 -13.55 23.51 -11.67
N THR A 60 -13.89 23.19 -10.41
CA THR A 60 -13.01 23.47 -9.26
C THR A 60 -11.77 22.58 -9.25
N TRP A 61 -11.88 21.33 -9.69
CA TRP A 61 -10.74 20.43 -9.81
C TRP A 61 -9.82 20.82 -10.97
N GLU A 62 -10.37 21.06 -12.15
CA GLU A 62 -9.59 21.46 -13.33
C GLU A 62 -8.89 22.80 -13.09
N ALA A 63 -9.59 23.75 -12.49
CA ALA A 63 -8.99 25.01 -12.06
C ALA A 63 -7.89 24.84 -11.01
N PHE A 64 -8.03 23.88 -10.10
CA PHE A 64 -7.00 23.52 -9.14
C PHE A 64 -5.84 22.78 -9.79
N ALA A 65 -6.10 21.76 -10.60
CA ALA A 65 -5.08 20.96 -11.26
C ALA A 65 -4.22 21.81 -12.21
N SER A 66 -4.82 22.77 -12.93
CA SER A 66 -4.09 23.67 -13.83
C SER A 66 -3.15 24.64 -13.10
N GLN A 67 -3.42 24.97 -11.83
CA GLN A 67 -2.60 25.84 -11.01
C GLN A 67 -1.50 25.12 -10.22
N VAL A 68 -1.49 23.79 -10.23
CA VAL A 68 -0.56 22.96 -9.47
C VAL A 68 0.29 22.11 -10.43
N PRO A 69 1.49 22.61 -10.86
CA PRO A 69 2.28 21.98 -11.92
C PRO A 69 2.64 20.51 -11.66
N TRP A 70 2.91 20.14 -10.39
CA TRP A 70 3.26 18.77 -10.04
C TRP A 70 2.06 17.79 -10.06
N LEU A 71 0.83 18.31 -10.20
CA LEU A 71 -0.37 17.49 -10.30
C LEU A 71 -0.69 17.15 -11.76
N GLY A 72 -0.27 18.00 -12.71
CA GLY A 72 -0.47 17.80 -14.15
C GLY A 72 0.32 16.63 -14.74
N ASP A 73 1.45 16.26 -14.13
CA ASP A 73 2.29 15.13 -14.54
C ASP A 73 1.84 13.80 -13.92
N THR A 74 0.82 13.81 -13.06
CA THR A 74 0.26 12.56 -12.53
C THR A 74 -0.73 11.98 -13.55
N PRO A 75 -0.75 10.64 -13.78
CA PRO A 75 -1.70 9.99 -14.69
C PRO A 75 -3.17 10.16 -14.30
N TRP A 76 -3.43 10.95 -13.29
CA TRP A 76 -4.76 11.32 -12.78
C TRP A 76 -5.36 12.60 -13.40
N THR A 77 -4.65 13.33 -14.25
CA THR A 77 -5.30 14.37 -15.04
C THR A 77 -6.33 13.68 -15.94
N GLY A 78 -7.58 13.80 -15.56
CA GLY A 78 -8.71 13.19 -16.24
C GLY A 78 -8.83 13.64 -17.69
N GLN A 79 -7.97 13.11 -18.52
CA GLN A 79 -8.43 12.75 -19.83
C GLN A 79 -9.55 11.75 -19.54
N THR A 80 -10.77 12.23 -19.62
CA THR A 80 -11.92 11.37 -19.89
C THR A 80 -11.45 10.37 -20.93
N ALA A 81 -11.07 9.17 -20.49
CA ALA A 81 -10.99 8.04 -21.38
C ALA A 81 -12.35 8.07 -22.05
N GLN A 82 -12.37 8.46 -23.32
CA GLN A 82 -13.56 8.40 -24.12
C GLN A 82 -14.11 6.99 -23.90
N GLU A 83 -15.37 6.86 -23.57
CA GLU A 83 -16.07 5.60 -23.26
C GLU A 83 -15.93 4.52 -24.36
N GLY A 84 -14.99 4.67 -25.27
CA GLY A 84 -14.72 3.79 -26.39
C GLY A 84 -13.47 2.93 -26.30
N ASP A 85 -12.58 3.11 -25.31
CA ASP A 85 -11.27 2.43 -25.31
C ASP A 85 -10.99 1.51 -24.11
N TRP A 86 -11.99 1.22 -23.29
CA TRP A 86 -11.89 0.21 -22.22
C TRP A 86 -11.77 -1.24 -22.75
N GLY A 87 -11.78 -1.42 -24.07
CA GLY A 87 -11.68 -2.72 -24.72
C GLY A 87 -10.34 -3.00 -25.41
N ARG A 88 -9.35 -2.10 -25.39
CA ARG A 88 -8.11 -2.26 -26.18
C ARG A 88 -6.80 -2.04 -25.44
N GLY A 89 -6.77 -1.89 -24.14
CA GLY A 89 -5.54 -1.49 -23.45
C GLY A 89 -5.07 -2.35 -22.30
N GLU A 90 -5.88 -3.23 -21.80
CA GLU A 90 -5.40 -4.27 -20.92
C GLU A 90 -5.25 -5.54 -21.74
N SER A 91 -4.08 -5.74 -22.31
CA SER A 91 -3.58 -7.11 -22.42
C SER A 91 -3.79 -7.69 -21.03
N PRO A 92 -4.57 -8.79 -20.87
CA PRO A 92 -4.67 -9.42 -19.58
C PRO A 92 -3.22 -9.60 -19.14
N THR A 93 -2.86 -9.04 -17.98
CA THR A 93 -1.55 -9.23 -17.37
C THR A 93 -1.39 -10.73 -17.40
N GLU A 94 -0.57 -11.24 -18.31
CA GLU A 94 -0.45 -12.68 -18.51
C GLU A 94 0.12 -13.20 -17.19
N SER A 95 -0.75 -13.67 -16.32
CA SER A 95 -0.30 -14.25 -15.06
C SER A 95 0.67 -15.37 -15.42
N LEU A 96 1.72 -15.56 -14.62
CA LEU A 96 2.67 -16.65 -14.87
C LEU A 96 1.95 -17.97 -15.14
N ALA A 97 0.86 -18.24 -14.42
CA ALA A 97 0.03 -19.42 -14.62
C ALA A 97 -0.54 -19.49 -16.05
N PHE A 98 -1.04 -18.39 -16.60
CA PHE A 98 -1.57 -18.33 -17.96
C PHE A 98 -0.47 -18.58 -19.02
N LEU A 99 0.69 -17.95 -18.87
CA LEU A 99 1.85 -18.17 -19.75
C LEU A 99 2.31 -19.62 -19.74
N LEU A 100 2.36 -20.22 -18.54
CA LEU A 100 2.74 -21.64 -18.40
C LEU A 100 1.68 -22.58 -18.99
N GLU A 101 0.39 -22.29 -18.80
CA GLU A 101 -0.70 -23.08 -19.40
C GLU A 101 -0.66 -23.05 -20.93
N GLU A 102 -0.42 -21.89 -21.52
CA GLU A 102 -0.28 -21.75 -22.98
C GLU A 102 0.90 -22.58 -23.49
N GLN A 103 2.04 -22.50 -22.83
CA GLN A 103 3.22 -23.29 -23.19
C GLN A 103 2.97 -24.81 -23.03
N LEU A 104 2.31 -25.23 -21.95
CA LEU A 104 1.95 -26.63 -21.72
C LEU A 104 0.98 -27.17 -22.78
N ALA A 105 0.01 -26.35 -23.21
CA ALA A 105 -0.94 -26.74 -24.24
C ALA A 105 -0.26 -27.01 -25.60
N ARG A 106 0.82 -26.30 -25.90
CA ARG A 106 1.58 -26.44 -27.16
C ARG A 106 2.48 -27.70 -27.19
N ARG A 107 2.80 -28.31 -26.04
CA ARG A 107 3.78 -29.41 -25.95
C ARG A 107 3.24 -30.80 -26.22
N GLY A 108 1.95 -31.01 -26.40
CA GLY A 108 1.37 -32.32 -26.72
C GLY A 108 1.64 -33.40 -25.70
N LEU A 109 1.66 -33.07 -24.40
CA LEU A 109 1.88 -33.98 -23.29
C LEU A 109 0.71 -34.98 -23.14
N SER A 110 0.94 -36.13 -22.50
CA SER A 110 -0.14 -37.04 -22.16
C SER A 110 -1.16 -36.37 -21.23
N PRO A 111 -2.45 -36.71 -21.30
CA PRO A 111 -3.49 -36.05 -20.48
C PRO A 111 -3.19 -36.07 -18.98
N GLU A 112 -2.63 -37.17 -18.48
CA GLU A 112 -2.25 -37.36 -17.08
C GLU A 112 -1.10 -36.44 -16.68
N LEU A 113 -0.05 -36.36 -17.50
CA LEU A 113 1.11 -35.48 -17.26
C LEU A 113 0.73 -34.01 -17.36
N LEU A 114 -0.13 -33.66 -18.32
CA LEU A 114 -0.66 -32.31 -18.46
C LEU A 114 -1.45 -31.86 -17.24
N ALA A 115 -2.31 -32.75 -16.68
CA ALA A 115 -3.06 -32.47 -15.47
C ALA A 115 -2.14 -32.20 -14.27
N VAL A 116 -1.09 -33.00 -14.09
CA VAL A 116 -0.10 -32.79 -13.04
C VAL A 116 0.70 -31.51 -13.23
N CYS A 117 1.15 -31.21 -14.45
CA CYS A 117 1.86 -29.97 -14.73
C CYS A 117 0.99 -28.74 -14.44
N ARG A 118 -0.30 -28.75 -14.82
CA ARG A 118 -1.25 -27.67 -14.50
C ARG A 118 -1.44 -27.48 -13.01
N TYR A 119 -1.59 -28.61 -12.28
CA TYR A 119 -1.73 -28.55 -10.84
C TYR A 119 -0.49 -27.99 -10.16
N LEU A 120 0.71 -28.43 -10.56
CA LEU A 120 1.98 -27.91 -10.06
C LEU A 120 2.19 -26.43 -10.42
N ALA A 121 1.75 -26.00 -11.60
CA ALA A 121 1.80 -24.59 -12.01
C ALA A 121 0.93 -23.70 -11.10
N GLY A 122 -0.18 -24.23 -10.57
CA GLY A 122 -1.03 -23.54 -9.60
C GLY A 122 -0.48 -23.49 -8.17
N LEU A 123 0.56 -24.29 -7.85
CA LEU A 123 1.23 -24.31 -6.55
C LEU A 123 2.51 -23.46 -6.50
N LEU A 124 2.87 -22.80 -7.60
CA LEU A 124 4.04 -21.95 -7.64
C LEU A 124 3.87 -20.73 -6.71
N ASP A 125 4.92 -20.40 -5.97
CA ASP A 125 4.99 -19.20 -5.17
C ASP A 125 5.15 -17.93 -6.04
N ASP A 126 5.17 -16.74 -5.39
CA ASP A 126 5.37 -15.46 -6.06
C ASP A 126 6.73 -15.36 -6.78
N ASP A 127 7.70 -16.20 -6.42
CA ASP A 127 9.01 -16.32 -7.06
C ASP A 127 9.03 -17.36 -8.18
N GLY A 128 7.95 -18.08 -8.43
CA GLY A 128 7.84 -19.17 -9.42
C GLY A 128 8.50 -20.47 -8.99
N ARG A 129 8.63 -20.72 -7.68
CA ARG A 129 9.21 -21.94 -7.10
C ARG A 129 8.14 -22.87 -6.56
N LEU A 130 8.47 -24.15 -6.44
CA LEU A 130 7.64 -25.18 -5.80
C LEU A 130 8.08 -25.40 -4.36
N ASP A 131 7.15 -25.31 -3.42
CA ASP A 131 7.45 -25.66 -2.02
C ASP A 131 7.63 -27.19 -1.88
N PRO A 132 8.74 -27.66 -1.28
CA PRO A 132 8.94 -29.07 -0.99
C PRO A 132 7.85 -29.69 -0.12
N GLU A 133 7.20 -28.92 0.76
CA GLU A 133 6.11 -29.38 1.61
C GLU A 133 4.86 -29.72 0.79
N ASP A 134 4.53 -28.91 -0.21
CA ASP A 134 3.40 -29.16 -1.11
C ASP A 134 3.62 -30.43 -1.95
N LEU A 135 4.84 -30.64 -2.44
CA LEU A 135 5.21 -31.88 -3.15
C LEU A 135 5.12 -33.11 -2.25
N ALA A 136 5.50 -33.00 -0.98
CA ALA A 136 5.35 -34.08 0.00
C ALA A 136 3.86 -34.40 0.28
N GLY A 137 3.03 -33.36 0.35
CA GLY A 137 1.57 -33.46 0.49
C GLY A 137 0.94 -34.23 -0.67
N LEU A 138 1.34 -33.97 -1.91
CA LEU A 138 0.86 -34.70 -3.10
C LEU A 138 1.26 -36.18 -3.13
N ARG A 139 2.48 -36.51 -2.68
CA ARG A 139 2.92 -37.88 -2.51
C ARG A 139 2.04 -38.64 -1.49
N THR A 140 1.70 -37.96 -0.40
CA THR A 140 0.81 -38.50 0.64
C THR A 140 -0.63 -38.69 0.14
N ALA A 141 -1.07 -37.84 -0.78
CA ALA A 141 -2.37 -37.95 -1.44
C ALA A 141 -2.47 -39.06 -2.50
N GLY A 142 -1.38 -39.80 -2.71
CA GLY A 142 -1.36 -40.99 -3.58
C GLY A 142 -0.95 -40.75 -5.03
N VAL A 143 -0.42 -39.56 -5.37
CA VAL A 143 0.11 -39.29 -6.70
C VAL A 143 1.45 -40.05 -6.87
N PRO A 144 1.66 -40.82 -7.94
CA PRO A 144 2.91 -41.55 -8.16
C PRO A 144 4.12 -40.62 -8.21
N ALA A 145 5.18 -40.95 -7.46
CA ALA A 145 6.38 -40.10 -7.37
C ALA A 145 7.03 -39.85 -8.76
N GLU A 146 7.04 -40.88 -9.61
CA GLU A 146 7.56 -40.80 -10.98
C GLU A 146 6.79 -39.75 -11.82
N LEU A 147 5.47 -39.69 -11.64
CA LEU A 147 4.63 -38.74 -12.36
C LEU A 147 4.84 -37.29 -11.87
N LEU A 148 5.07 -37.11 -10.56
CA LEU A 148 5.42 -35.80 -9.97
C LEU A 148 6.80 -35.32 -10.42
N GLU A 149 7.77 -36.19 -10.51
CA GLU A 149 9.12 -35.86 -11.01
C GLU A 149 9.08 -35.44 -12.48
N ARG A 150 8.41 -36.24 -13.32
CA ARG A 150 8.19 -35.86 -14.73
C ARG A 150 7.39 -34.61 -14.92
N GLY A 151 6.40 -34.33 -14.03
CA GLY A 151 5.64 -33.10 -14.02
C GLY A 151 6.51 -31.88 -13.67
N GLY A 152 7.38 -32.03 -12.65
CA GLY A 152 8.35 -31.01 -12.25
C GLY A 152 9.37 -30.72 -13.38
N GLU A 153 9.95 -31.75 -14.01
CA GLU A 153 10.84 -31.60 -15.17
C GLU A 153 10.11 -30.92 -16.34
N GLY A 154 8.83 -31.25 -16.53
CA GLY A 154 7.97 -30.62 -17.52
C GLY A 154 7.87 -29.11 -17.30
N LEU A 155 7.61 -28.67 -16.05
CA LEU A 155 7.58 -27.24 -15.69
C LEU A 155 8.95 -26.57 -15.82
N GLN A 156 9.99 -27.20 -15.30
CA GLN A 156 11.35 -26.67 -15.37
C GLN A 156 11.86 -26.46 -16.80
N SER A 157 11.23 -27.10 -17.78
CA SER A 157 11.54 -26.93 -19.20
C SER A 157 10.83 -25.77 -19.87
N LEU A 158 9.89 -25.09 -19.17
CA LEU A 158 9.13 -23.92 -19.68
C LEU A 158 9.92 -22.62 -19.51
N GLU A 159 9.41 -21.55 -20.10
CA GLU A 159 9.90 -20.18 -19.91
C GLU A 159 8.97 -19.41 -18.95
N PRO A 160 9.55 -18.56 -18.10
CA PRO A 160 10.97 -18.20 -17.96
C PRO A 160 11.84 -19.26 -17.29
N ALA A 161 13.16 -19.20 -17.60
CA ALA A 161 14.14 -20.15 -17.07
C ALA A 161 14.23 -20.09 -15.54
N GLY A 162 14.12 -21.25 -14.87
CA GLY A 162 14.16 -21.34 -13.42
C GLY A 162 12.81 -21.53 -12.75
N VAL A 163 11.70 -21.48 -13.48
CA VAL A 163 10.36 -21.80 -12.98
C VAL A 163 10.27 -23.29 -12.61
N GLY A 164 9.52 -23.59 -11.53
CA GLY A 164 9.36 -24.95 -11.01
C GLY A 164 10.57 -25.49 -10.25
N ALA A 165 11.53 -24.62 -9.90
CA ALA A 165 12.64 -24.98 -9.02
C ALA A 165 12.17 -25.17 -7.58
N ARG A 166 12.79 -26.08 -6.82
CA ARG A 166 12.47 -26.38 -5.42
C ARG A 166 13.31 -25.57 -4.43
N SER A 167 14.36 -24.92 -4.94
CA SER A 167 15.26 -24.07 -4.16
C SER A 167 15.86 -22.97 -5.03
N LEU A 168 16.43 -21.94 -4.39
CA LEU A 168 17.19 -20.90 -5.09
C LEU A 168 18.37 -21.50 -5.87
N GLU A 169 19.04 -22.48 -5.29
CA GLU A 169 20.18 -23.17 -5.91
C GLU A 169 19.76 -23.84 -7.22
N GLU A 170 18.65 -24.58 -7.20
CA GLU A 170 18.09 -25.24 -8.39
C GLU A 170 17.64 -24.22 -9.44
N CYS A 171 17.02 -23.13 -9.04
CA CYS A 171 16.60 -22.05 -9.92
C CYS A 171 17.78 -21.46 -10.71
N LEU A 172 18.87 -21.13 -10.01
CA LEU A 172 20.09 -20.61 -10.66
C LEU A 172 20.77 -21.63 -11.55
N LEU A 173 20.75 -22.91 -11.15
CA LEU A 173 21.29 -24.01 -11.98
C LEU A 173 20.50 -24.21 -13.27
N LEU A 174 19.18 -24.11 -13.22
CA LEU A 174 18.32 -24.19 -14.41
C LEU A 174 18.60 -23.05 -15.38
N GLN A 175 18.80 -21.82 -14.86
CA GLN A 175 19.17 -20.68 -15.68
C GLN A 175 20.56 -20.85 -16.31
N LEU A 176 21.57 -21.26 -15.53
CA LEU A 176 22.93 -21.51 -16.04
C LEU A 176 22.98 -22.60 -17.13
N ARG A 177 22.14 -23.63 -17.04
CA ARG A 177 22.06 -24.68 -18.06
C ARG A 177 21.49 -24.19 -19.39
N ARG A 178 20.73 -23.10 -19.40
CA ARG A 178 20.15 -22.50 -20.63
C ARG A 178 21.05 -21.44 -21.26
N LEU A 179 22.00 -20.89 -20.51
CA LEU A 179 22.96 -19.93 -21.05
C LEU A 179 23.96 -20.62 -22.01
N PRO A 180 24.31 -19.99 -23.15
CA PRO A 180 25.31 -20.52 -24.05
C PRO A 180 26.71 -20.40 -23.43
N GLY A 181 27.44 -21.50 -23.34
CA GLY A 181 28.82 -21.52 -22.84
C GLY A 181 29.06 -22.60 -21.77
N GLU A 182 30.31 -22.72 -21.33
CA GLU A 182 30.70 -23.62 -20.23
C GLU A 182 30.74 -22.87 -18.90
N HIS A 183 29.75 -23.11 -18.06
CA HIS A 183 29.57 -22.46 -16.75
C HIS A 183 29.88 -23.43 -15.59
N THR A 184 30.88 -24.31 -15.77
CA THR A 184 31.20 -25.38 -14.82
C THR A 184 31.51 -24.88 -13.40
N VAL A 185 32.28 -23.78 -13.29
CA VAL A 185 32.62 -23.18 -11.97
C VAL A 185 31.39 -22.55 -11.32
N ALA A 186 30.55 -21.83 -12.10
CA ALA A 186 29.33 -21.23 -11.60
C ALA A 186 28.32 -22.29 -11.14
N GLN A 187 28.16 -23.38 -11.91
CA GLN A 187 27.32 -24.52 -11.54
C GLN A 187 27.80 -25.20 -10.26
N ALA A 188 29.10 -25.43 -10.11
CA ALA A 188 29.66 -26.02 -8.90
C ALA A 188 29.45 -25.11 -7.65
N ILE A 189 29.50 -23.80 -7.82
CA ILE A 189 29.18 -22.84 -6.72
C ILE A 189 27.69 -22.94 -6.36
N CYS A 190 26.79 -22.98 -7.34
CA CYS A 190 25.35 -23.08 -7.09
C CYS A 190 24.97 -24.42 -6.41
N GLN A 191 25.74 -25.51 -6.59
CA GLN A 191 25.47 -26.85 -6.02
C GLN A 191 25.78 -27.00 -4.54
N GLY A 192 25.96 -25.93 -3.77
CA GLY A 192 26.13 -26.02 -2.33
C GLY A 192 27.14 -25.03 -1.72
N HIS A 193 27.53 -24.02 -2.46
CA HIS A 193 28.51 -23.02 -2.00
C HIS A 193 28.01 -21.57 -2.09
N LEU A 194 26.69 -21.36 -2.26
CA LEU A 194 26.09 -20.01 -2.35
C LEU A 194 26.25 -19.22 -1.07
N GLU A 195 26.22 -19.88 0.11
CA GLU A 195 26.48 -19.17 1.39
C GLU A 195 27.91 -18.65 1.49
N GLU A 196 28.90 -19.41 1.01
CA GLU A 196 30.30 -19.00 1.02
C GLU A 196 30.52 -17.86 0.03
N LEU A 197 29.82 -17.90 -1.12
CA LEU A 197 29.81 -16.82 -2.11
C LEU A 197 29.19 -15.54 -1.54
N SER A 198 28.10 -15.64 -0.79
CA SER A 198 27.43 -14.50 -0.17
C SER A 198 28.30 -13.79 0.88
N LYS A 199 29.24 -14.49 1.50
CA LYS A 199 30.23 -13.99 2.43
C LYS A 199 31.48 -13.44 1.74
N GLU A 200 31.53 -13.47 0.41
CA GLU A 200 32.65 -13.02 -0.44
C GLU A 200 33.97 -13.75 -0.16
N HIS A 201 33.92 -15.01 0.31
CA HIS A 201 35.10 -15.81 0.63
C HIS A 201 35.73 -16.45 -0.61
N TYR A 202 36.05 -15.65 -1.66
CA TYR A 202 36.53 -16.15 -2.96
C TYR A 202 37.79 -17.01 -2.86
N GLY A 203 38.70 -16.67 -1.95
CA GLY A 203 39.92 -17.44 -1.77
C GLY A 203 39.72 -18.82 -1.11
N ALA A 204 38.71 -18.99 -0.27
CA ALA A 204 38.33 -20.27 0.30
C ALA A 204 37.64 -21.14 -0.75
N LEU A 205 36.73 -20.56 -1.51
CA LEU A 205 36.02 -21.20 -2.62
C LEU A 205 37.01 -21.69 -3.71
N ALA A 206 37.98 -20.86 -4.08
CA ALA A 206 39.00 -21.20 -5.07
C ALA A 206 39.79 -22.45 -4.67
N ARG A 207 40.23 -22.52 -3.40
CA ARG A 207 40.95 -23.71 -2.86
C ARG A 207 40.08 -24.96 -2.82
N ARG A 208 38.78 -24.81 -2.46
CA ARG A 208 37.86 -25.94 -2.32
C ARG A 208 37.45 -26.51 -3.68
N LEU A 209 37.27 -25.67 -4.69
CA LEU A 209 36.89 -26.05 -6.05
C LEU A 209 38.13 -26.38 -6.92
N GLY A 210 39.35 -26.15 -6.43
CA GLY A 210 40.57 -26.42 -7.21
C GLY A 210 40.77 -25.48 -8.40
N VAL A 211 40.19 -24.26 -8.35
CA VAL A 211 40.24 -23.25 -9.42
C VAL A 211 40.95 -21.97 -8.96
N THR A 212 41.28 -21.11 -9.87
CA THR A 212 41.88 -19.81 -9.55
C THR A 212 40.85 -18.83 -8.98
N GLN A 213 41.28 -17.93 -8.11
CA GLN A 213 40.39 -16.91 -7.54
C GLN A 213 39.74 -16.05 -8.63
N ARG A 214 40.44 -15.75 -9.73
CA ARG A 214 39.86 -15.02 -10.88
C ARG A 214 38.70 -15.75 -11.54
N GLN A 215 38.75 -17.08 -11.61
CA GLN A 215 37.65 -17.90 -12.15
C GLN A 215 36.45 -17.86 -11.22
N VAL A 216 36.66 -17.88 -9.89
CA VAL A 216 35.57 -17.73 -8.90
C VAL A 216 34.94 -16.33 -8.99
N GLU A 217 35.74 -15.28 -9.14
CA GLU A 217 35.24 -13.90 -9.30
C GLU A 217 34.46 -13.72 -10.64
N ALA A 218 34.88 -14.41 -11.71
CA ALA A 218 34.15 -14.43 -12.96
C ALA A 218 32.80 -15.16 -12.80
N ALA A 219 32.80 -16.36 -12.22
CA ALA A 219 31.60 -17.12 -11.91
C ALA A 219 30.64 -16.37 -10.97
N ALA A 220 31.18 -15.64 -9.99
CA ALA A 220 30.38 -14.79 -9.10
C ALA A 220 29.67 -13.66 -9.87
N ARG A 221 30.31 -13.07 -10.89
CA ARG A 221 29.67 -12.06 -11.76
C ARG A 221 28.57 -12.68 -12.64
N GLU A 222 28.79 -13.88 -13.15
CA GLU A 222 27.77 -14.64 -13.90
C GLU A 222 26.56 -14.93 -13.04
N ILE A 223 26.76 -15.46 -11.81
CA ILE A 223 25.67 -15.76 -10.87
C ILE A 223 24.92 -14.48 -10.47
N ARG A 224 25.59 -13.36 -10.28
CA ARG A 224 24.95 -12.07 -9.97
C ARG A 224 24.12 -11.48 -11.13
N ALA A 225 24.40 -11.89 -12.35
CA ALA A 225 23.66 -11.48 -13.52
C ALA A 225 22.36 -12.32 -13.72
N LEU A 226 22.20 -13.43 -13.00
CA LEU A 226 21.00 -14.26 -13.03
C LEU A 226 19.89 -13.65 -12.15
N SER A 227 18.65 -13.97 -12.50
CA SER A 227 17.50 -13.56 -11.71
C SER A 227 17.22 -14.55 -10.56
N PRO A 228 17.18 -14.11 -9.28
CA PRO A 228 16.80 -14.96 -8.17
C PRO A 228 15.31 -15.32 -8.20
N SER A 229 14.49 -14.53 -8.88
CA SER A 229 13.07 -14.75 -9.13
C SER A 229 12.80 -14.68 -10.63
N PRO A 230 12.60 -15.81 -11.30
CA PRO A 230 12.37 -15.84 -12.76
C PRO A 230 11.06 -15.15 -13.18
N VAL A 231 10.14 -14.95 -12.25
CA VAL A 231 8.86 -14.28 -12.48
C VAL A 231 9.03 -12.78 -12.71
N GLY A 232 10.12 -12.18 -12.17
CA GLY A 232 10.34 -10.72 -12.22
C GLY A 232 10.72 -10.13 -13.58
N GLU A 233 11.08 -10.96 -14.59
CA GLU A 233 11.55 -10.49 -15.92
C GLU A 233 10.49 -10.63 -17.04
N GLY A 234 9.22 -10.56 -16.76
CA GLY A 234 8.19 -10.63 -17.79
C GLY A 234 6.77 -10.68 -17.27
N VAL A 235 6.62 -10.85 -15.99
CA VAL A 235 5.33 -10.71 -15.32
C VAL A 235 5.37 -9.37 -14.61
N GLU A 236 4.53 -8.43 -15.02
CA GLU A 236 4.36 -7.20 -14.25
C GLU A 236 4.05 -7.57 -12.81
N PRO A 237 4.72 -6.94 -11.83
CA PRO A 237 4.41 -7.18 -10.43
C PRO A 237 2.90 -6.99 -10.23
N PRO A 238 2.25 -7.79 -9.35
CA PRO A 238 0.82 -7.66 -9.11
C PRO A 238 0.50 -6.17 -8.95
N ALA A 239 -0.44 -5.70 -9.75
CA ALA A 239 -0.74 -4.28 -9.86
C ALA A 239 -0.77 -3.66 -8.46
N VAL A 240 0.23 -2.83 -8.17
CA VAL A 240 0.29 -2.14 -6.87
C VAL A 240 -1.05 -1.43 -6.73
N PRO A 241 -1.84 -1.73 -5.69
CA PRO A 241 -3.17 -1.17 -5.58
C PRO A 241 -3.07 0.35 -5.66
N PHE A 242 -3.67 0.92 -6.70
CA PHE A 242 -3.63 2.36 -6.94
C PHE A 242 -4.38 3.05 -5.80
N ILE A 243 -3.63 3.74 -4.94
CA ILE A 243 -4.21 4.44 -3.79
C ILE A 243 -4.68 5.81 -4.26
N ARG A 244 -5.99 6.01 -4.26
CA ARG A 244 -6.59 7.32 -4.53
C ARG A 244 -6.49 8.20 -3.29
N PRO A 245 -5.94 9.42 -3.41
CA PRO A 245 -5.89 10.34 -2.27
C PRO A 245 -7.28 10.87 -1.92
N ASP A 246 -7.56 10.96 -0.63
CA ASP A 246 -8.78 11.59 -0.11
C ASP A 246 -8.66 13.12 -0.06
N VAL A 247 -7.42 13.63 0.03
CA VAL A 247 -7.14 15.06 0.17
C VAL A 247 -5.87 15.44 -0.56
N TRP A 248 -5.88 16.63 -1.19
CA TRP A 248 -4.70 17.28 -1.75
C TRP A 248 -4.37 18.55 -0.98
N VAL A 249 -3.08 18.79 -0.82
CA VAL A 249 -2.54 20.01 -0.21
C VAL A 249 -1.56 20.65 -1.17
N ALA A 250 -1.85 21.86 -1.60
CA ALA A 250 -0.99 22.64 -2.48
C ALA A 250 -0.79 24.06 -1.97
N GLU A 251 0.35 24.64 -2.30
CA GLU A 251 0.61 26.06 -2.09
C GLU A 251 0.17 26.85 -3.32
N MET A 252 -0.75 27.79 -3.11
CA MET A 252 -1.30 28.66 -4.14
C MET A 252 -1.27 30.08 -3.60
N ASP A 253 -0.67 31.00 -4.36
CA ASP A 253 -0.54 32.41 -3.99
C ASP A 253 0.13 32.64 -2.61
N GLY A 254 1.05 31.73 -2.20
CA GLY A 254 1.73 31.75 -0.90
C GLY A 254 0.89 31.19 0.26
N GLU A 255 -0.33 30.74 0.01
CA GLU A 255 -1.21 30.10 0.99
C GLU A 255 -1.31 28.58 0.74
N LEU A 256 -1.34 27.82 1.83
CA LEU A 256 -1.60 26.38 1.76
C LEU A 256 -3.10 26.13 1.66
N ARG A 257 -3.55 25.58 0.56
CA ARG A 257 -4.95 25.23 0.32
C ARG A 257 -5.17 23.73 0.41
N VAL A 258 -6.30 23.34 0.97
CA VAL A 258 -6.74 21.95 1.19
C VAL A 258 -7.92 21.67 0.27
N PHE A 259 -7.82 20.61 -0.50
CA PHE A 259 -8.89 20.14 -1.39
C PHE A 259 -9.26 18.69 -1.00
N VAL A 260 -10.53 18.49 -0.68
CA VAL A 260 -11.06 17.16 -0.32
C VAL A 260 -11.66 16.51 -1.56
N ASN A 261 -11.33 15.25 -1.81
CA ASN A 261 -11.87 14.47 -2.91
C ASN A 261 -13.39 14.32 -2.78
N GLN A 262 -14.11 14.75 -3.80
CA GLN A 262 -15.57 14.70 -3.86
C GLN A 262 -16.05 13.99 -5.12
N TRP A 263 -15.17 13.83 -6.11
CA TRP A 263 -15.51 13.33 -7.44
C TRP A 263 -15.76 11.83 -7.45
N ASP A 264 -15.11 11.09 -6.57
CA ASP A 264 -15.27 9.64 -6.46
C ASP A 264 -16.54 9.21 -5.71
N LEU A 265 -17.28 10.17 -5.13
CA LEU A 265 -18.53 9.88 -4.44
C LEU A 265 -19.72 10.24 -5.33
N PRO A 266 -20.63 9.31 -5.58
CA PRO A 266 -21.88 9.63 -6.27
C PRO A 266 -22.63 10.69 -5.47
N GLN A 267 -23.11 11.71 -6.16
CA GLN A 267 -23.87 12.78 -5.52
C GLN A 267 -25.35 12.36 -5.47
N TYR A 268 -25.91 12.31 -4.28
CA TYR A 268 -27.29 12.00 -4.06
C TYR A 268 -28.08 13.22 -3.61
N GLN A 269 -29.30 13.32 -4.08
CA GLN A 269 -30.27 14.35 -3.69
C GLN A 269 -31.61 13.72 -3.31
N VAL A 270 -32.41 14.49 -2.59
CA VAL A 270 -33.75 14.06 -2.25
C VAL A 270 -34.68 14.43 -3.40
N SER A 271 -35.36 13.42 -3.95
CA SER A 271 -36.30 13.57 -5.03
C SER A 271 -37.35 14.64 -4.75
N GLN A 272 -37.48 15.56 -5.70
CA GLN A 272 -38.50 16.62 -5.64
C GLN A 272 -39.88 16.07 -5.87
N THR A 273 -40.01 15.01 -6.68
CA THR A 273 -41.29 14.34 -7.01
C THR A 273 -41.93 13.81 -5.75
N TYR A 274 -41.24 13.07 -4.93
CA TYR A 274 -41.78 12.54 -3.67
C TYR A 274 -42.10 13.63 -2.63
N ARG A 275 -41.34 14.75 -2.63
CA ARG A 275 -41.69 15.91 -1.80
C ARG A 275 -43.00 16.57 -2.25
N GLN A 276 -43.25 16.65 -3.57
CA GLN A 276 -44.49 17.20 -4.12
C GLN A 276 -45.69 16.27 -3.86
N MET A 277 -45.51 14.94 -4.00
CA MET A 277 -46.54 13.96 -3.65
C MET A 277 -47.01 14.10 -2.21
N LEU A 278 -46.08 14.26 -1.25
CA LEU A 278 -46.44 14.50 0.15
C LEU A 278 -47.24 15.78 0.38
N ARG A 279 -47.06 16.81 -0.46
CA ARG A 279 -47.80 18.09 -0.36
C ARG A 279 -49.17 17.99 -1.05
N GLY A 280 -49.29 17.12 -2.06
CA GLY A 280 -50.51 16.94 -2.86
C GLY A 280 -51.63 16.10 -2.23
N GLY A 281 -51.38 15.49 -1.06
CA GLY A 281 -52.34 14.67 -0.33
C GLY A 281 -52.38 13.23 -0.84
N VAL A 282 -51.62 12.35 -0.19
CA VAL A 282 -51.56 10.90 -0.44
C VAL A 282 -52.28 10.20 0.72
N GLU A 283 -52.68 8.95 0.55
CA GLU A 283 -53.21 8.11 1.62
C GLU A 283 -52.32 8.10 2.87
N ALA A 284 -52.91 8.06 4.06
CA ALA A 284 -52.21 8.23 5.31
C ALA A 284 -51.03 7.22 5.49
N GLU A 285 -51.24 5.97 5.11
CA GLU A 285 -50.23 4.91 5.19
C GLU A 285 -49.02 5.17 4.26
N THR A 286 -49.30 5.57 3.02
CA THR A 286 -48.27 5.95 2.04
C THR A 286 -47.54 7.21 2.45
N ALA A 287 -48.27 8.17 3.05
CA ALA A 287 -47.64 9.41 3.57
C ALA A 287 -46.64 9.12 4.70
N ASP A 288 -47.01 8.23 5.63
CA ASP A 288 -46.13 7.86 6.75
C ASP A 288 -44.87 7.11 6.27
N TYR A 289 -45.02 6.18 5.33
CA TYR A 289 -43.89 5.51 4.69
C TYR A 289 -42.96 6.50 4.01
N LEU A 290 -43.46 7.40 3.19
CA LEU A 290 -42.66 8.41 2.50
C LEU A 290 -41.98 9.37 3.47
N ARG A 291 -42.63 9.76 4.58
CA ARG A 291 -42.00 10.61 5.62
C ARG A 291 -40.82 9.91 6.26
N GLN A 292 -40.97 8.62 6.60
CA GLN A 292 -39.85 7.83 7.18
C GLN A 292 -38.66 7.75 6.21
N LYS A 293 -38.92 7.40 4.94
CA LYS A 293 -37.88 7.30 3.91
C LYS A 293 -37.23 8.65 3.63
N LEU A 294 -38.00 9.72 3.65
CA LEU A 294 -37.50 11.09 3.46
C LEU A 294 -36.62 11.53 4.63
N GLN A 295 -37.03 11.21 5.85
CA GLN A 295 -36.24 11.48 7.06
C GLN A 295 -34.92 10.71 7.05
N GLN A 296 -34.95 9.43 6.67
CA GLN A 296 -33.75 8.59 6.50
C GLN A 296 -32.79 9.20 5.45
N ALA A 297 -33.32 9.55 4.27
CA ALA A 297 -32.52 10.17 3.20
C ALA A 297 -31.84 11.47 3.64
N GLN A 298 -32.61 12.38 4.27
CA GLN A 298 -32.07 13.64 4.79
C GLN A 298 -30.99 13.43 5.85
N TRP A 299 -31.21 12.46 6.73
CA TRP A 299 -30.25 12.12 7.76
C TRP A 299 -28.94 11.63 7.16
N VAL A 300 -28.99 10.71 6.19
CA VAL A 300 -27.80 10.17 5.49
C VAL A 300 -27.03 11.31 4.80
N LEU A 301 -27.70 12.15 4.03
CA LEU A 301 -27.07 13.29 3.34
C LEU A 301 -26.41 14.26 4.35
N THR A 302 -27.05 14.47 5.48
CA THR A 302 -26.49 15.30 6.57
C THR A 302 -25.24 14.66 7.15
N CYS A 303 -25.22 13.32 7.35
CA CYS A 303 -24.03 12.60 7.83
C CYS A 303 -22.87 12.68 6.83
N VAL A 304 -23.12 12.52 5.54
CA VAL A 304 -22.10 12.67 4.50
C VAL A 304 -21.51 14.09 4.49
N GLN A 305 -22.36 15.12 4.59
CA GLN A 305 -21.89 16.50 4.66
C GLN A 305 -21.07 16.79 5.94
N ARG A 306 -21.52 16.27 7.10
CA ARG A 306 -20.78 16.40 8.36
C ARG A 306 -19.42 15.70 8.31
N ARG A 307 -19.39 14.49 7.73
CA ARG A 307 -18.13 13.76 7.51
C ARG A 307 -17.14 14.61 6.72
N ARG A 308 -17.57 15.17 5.59
CA ARG A 308 -16.75 16.03 4.74
C ARG A 308 -16.21 17.24 5.51
N LYS A 309 -17.09 17.99 6.17
CA LYS A 309 -16.71 19.16 6.96
C LYS A 309 -15.73 18.81 8.08
N THR A 310 -15.93 17.68 8.74
CA THR A 310 -15.03 17.21 9.80
C THR A 310 -13.65 16.83 9.24
N LEU A 311 -13.60 16.13 8.12
CA LEU A 311 -12.34 15.78 7.45
C LEU A 311 -11.59 17.04 7.03
N GLU A 312 -12.26 17.96 6.35
CA GLU A 312 -11.70 19.23 5.88
C GLU A 312 -11.13 20.06 7.05
N ALA A 313 -11.90 20.23 8.14
CA ALA A 313 -11.44 20.95 9.32
C ALA A 313 -10.23 20.27 9.99
N CYS A 314 -10.22 18.92 10.10
CA CYS A 314 -9.10 18.18 10.65
C CYS A 314 -7.82 18.35 9.80
N VAL A 315 -7.95 18.31 8.48
CA VAL A 315 -6.80 18.47 7.57
C VAL A 315 -6.33 19.92 7.55
N GLN A 316 -7.22 20.92 7.58
CA GLN A 316 -6.83 22.34 7.68
C GLN A 316 -6.01 22.59 8.97
N ALA A 317 -6.45 22.06 10.11
CA ALA A 317 -5.72 22.19 11.37
C ALA A 317 -4.35 21.47 11.31
N LEU A 318 -4.28 20.28 10.67
CA LEU A 318 -3.05 19.55 10.44
C LEU A 318 -2.09 20.36 9.56
N VAL A 319 -2.56 20.90 8.45
CA VAL A 319 -1.75 21.68 7.49
C VAL A 319 -1.22 22.94 8.14
N GLN A 320 -2.02 23.63 8.95
CA GLN A 320 -1.56 24.79 9.72
C GLN A 320 -0.45 24.44 10.71
N ALA A 321 -0.60 23.32 11.45
CA ALA A 321 0.40 22.84 12.41
C ALA A 321 1.70 22.38 11.72
N GLN A 322 1.62 21.85 10.51
CA GLN A 322 2.74 21.32 9.74
C GLN A 322 3.13 22.21 8.54
N ALA A 323 2.80 23.50 8.57
CA ALA A 323 3.00 24.41 7.44
C ALA A 323 4.46 24.45 6.94
N ALA A 324 5.44 24.36 7.83
CA ALA A 324 6.85 24.33 7.48
C ALA A 324 7.25 23.08 6.65
N TYR A 325 6.59 21.94 6.89
CA TYR A 325 6.78 20.73 6.08
C TYR A 325 6.16 20.90 4.70
N PHE A 326 4.90 21.32 4.62
CA PHE A 326 4.20 21.46 3.34
C PHE A 326 4.82 22.52 2.42
N ARG A 327 5.44 23.56 2.98
CA ARG A 327 6.23 24.57 2.24
C ARG A 327 7.63 24.10 1.86
N GLY A 328 8.02 22.86 2.22
CA GLY A 328 9.36 22.33 1.91
C GLY A 328 10.49 22.87 2.78
N CYS A 329 10.19 23.69 3.81
CA CYS A 329 11.20 24.20 4.73
C CYS A 329 11.75 23.11 5.65
N GLN A 330 11.04 22.00 5.82
CA GLN A 330 11.44 20.86 6.64
C GLN A 330 11.34 19.55 5.85
N ALA A 331 12.33 18.68 6.02
CA ALA A 331 12.37 17.40 5.31
C ALA A 331 11.41 16.34 5.90
N ALA A 332 10.87 16.56 7.09
CA ALA A 332 9.92 15.67 7.73
C ALA A 332 8.98 16.44 8.65
N PRO A 333 7.75 15.94 8.89
CA PRO A 333 6.79 16.60 9.75
C PRO A 333 7.27 16.68 11.20
N GLY A 334 6.88 17.75 11.89
CA GLY A 334 7.10 17.94 13.32
C GLY A 334 6.23 17.02 14.18
N PRO A 335 6.43 17.00 15.50
CA PRO A 335 5.53 16.29 16.41
C PRO A 335 4.17 16.99 16.43
N LEU A 336 3.11 16.21 16.36
CA LEU A 336 1.71 16.67 16.46
C LEU A 336 0.89 15.56 17.09
N LEU A 337 0.10 15.90 18.10
CA LEU A 337 -0.79 14.93 18.75
C LEU A 337 -2.24 15.13 18.30
N ARG A 338 -2.95 14.05 18.09
CA ARG A 338 -4.39 14.10 17.73
C ARG A 338 -5.22 14.90 18.73
N ARG A 339 -4.82 14.90 20.01
CA ARG A 339 -5.49 15.69 21.07
C ARG A 339 -5.35 17.21 20.84
N GLU A 340 -4.23 17.67 20.27
CA GLU A 340 -3.99 19.08 20.00
C GLU A 340 -4.95 19.59 18.92
N VAL A 341 -5.06 18.82 17.83
CA VAL A 341 -6.04 19.08 16.77
C VAL A 341 -7.48 19.01 17.31
N ALA A 342 -7.77 18.04 18.19
CA ALA A 342 -9.08 17.91 18.79
C ALA A 342 -9.47 19.11 19.65
N VAL A 343 -8.55 19.64 20.43
CA VAL A 343 -8.74 20.86 21.25
C VAL A 343 -8.98 22.07 20.35
N GLN A 344 -8.17 22.23 19.29
CA GLN A 344 -8.32 23.34 18.34
C GLN A 344 -9.70 23.34 17.66
N LEU A 345 -10.24 22.15 17.35
CA LEU A 345 -11.53 22.00 16.66
C LEU A 345 -12.73 21.91 17.64
N GLY A 346 -12.51 21.85 18.93
CA GLY A 346 -13.56 21.66 19.94
C GLY A 346 -14.27 20.30 19.85
N VAL A 347 -13.56 19.25 19.39
CA VAL A 347 -14.12 17.89 19.24
C VAL A 347 -13.37 16.86 20.10
N HIS A 348 -13.98 15.71 20.33
CA HIS A 348 -13.31 14.63 21.06
C HIS A 348 -12.15 14.03 20.21
N PRO A 349 -11.00 13.64 20.83
CA PRO A 349 -9.87 13.05 20.09
C PRO A 349 -10.21 11.79 19.27
N SER A 350 -11.21 11.01 19.71
CA SER A 350 -11.71 9.87 18.94
C SER A 350 -12.35 10.26 17.60
N THR A 351 -12.97 11.43 17.51
CA THR A 351 -13.56 11.96 16.28
C THR A 351 -12.47 12.26 15.26
N VAL A 352 -11.37 12.91 15.69
CA VAL A 352 -10.20 13.15 14.83
C VAL A 352 -9.58 11.83 14.36
N THR A 353 -9.41 10.87 15.28
CA THR A 353 -8.87 9.55 14.93
C THR A 353 -9.71 8.83 13.88
N ARG A 354 -11.05 8.83 14.04
CA ARG A 354 -11.98 8.21 13.10
C ARG A 354 -12.03 8.94 11.75
N ALA A 355 -11.99 10.27 11.77
CA ALA A 355 -12.02 11.07 10.54
C ALA A 355 -10.78 10.87 9.66
N LEU A 356 -9.61 10.61 10.25
CA LEU A 356 -8.34 10.50 9.53
C LEU A 356 -7.89 9.06 9.25
N ARG A 357 -8.55 8.07 9.87
CA ARG A 357 -8.19 6.65 9.73
C ARG A 357 -8.39 6.17 8.29
N HIS A 358 -7.43 5.40 7.77
CA HIS A 358 -7.42 4.84 6.41
C HIS A 358 -7.60 5.88 5.29
N LYS A 359 -7.16 7.13 5.51
CA LYS A 359 -7.20 8.18 4.52
C LYS A 359 -5.81 8.64 4.14
N TYR A 360 -5.67 9.05 2.89
CA TYR A 360 -4.41 9.45 2.29
C TYR A 360 -4.45 10.91 1.88
N LEU A 361 -3.30 11.56 2.07
CA LEU A 361 -3.07 12.95 1.69
C LEU A 361 -1.95 13.01 0.66
N GLN A 362 -2.19 13.68 -0.45
CA GLN A 362 -1.19 13.96 -1.47
C GLN A 362 -0.71 15.40 -1.36
N CYS A 363 0.59 15.58 -1.40
CA CYS A 363 1.24 16.89 -1.41
C CYS A 363 2.46 16.85 -2.35
N ARG A 364 3.17 17.95 -2.49
CA ARG A 364 4.38 18.06 -3.33
C ARG A 364 5.46 17.02 -2.99
N GLN A 365 5.54 16.59 -1.74
CA GLN A 365 6.52 15.61 -1.26
C GLN A 365 6.10 14.16 -1.56
N GLY A 366 4.86 13.92 -1.97
CA GLY A 366 4.33 12.61 -2.29
C GLY A 366 2.99 12.29 -1.63
N LEU A 367 2.60 11.02 -1.70
CA LEU A 367 1.37 10.47 -1.12
C LEU A 367 1.69 9.86 0.26
N PHE A 368 0.97 10.29 1.28
CA PHE A 368 1.17 9.83 2.65
C PHE A 368 -0.14 9.43 3.32
N PRO A 369 -0.16 8.37 4.15
CA PRO A 369 -1.29 8.14 5.03
C PRO A 369 -1.39 9.30 6.05
N MET A 370 -2.60 9.75 6.37
CA MET A 370 -2.77 10.90 7.28
C MET A 370 -2.18 10.65 8.67
N GLU A 371 -2.07 9.38 9.07
CA GLU A 371 -1.44 8.99 10.33
C GLU A 371 0.06 9.35 10.41
N TYR A 372 0.74 9.46 9.27
CA TYR A 372 2.14 9.82 9.16
C TYR A 372 2.47 11.16 9.82
N PHE A 373 1.53 12.10 9.80
CA PHE A 373 1.72 13.45 10.36
C PHE A 373 1.53 13.54 11.87
N PHE A 374 1.05 12.45 12.49
CA PHE A 374 0.82 12.40 13.93
C PHE A 374 1.90 11.59 14.63
N ALA A 375 2.80 12.27 15.29
CA ALA A 375 3.88 11.64 16.02
C ALA A 375 4.02 12.24 17.43
N ARG A 376 4.34 11.39 18.39
CA ARG A 376 4.67 11.85 19.74
C ARG A 376 6.01 12.56 19.73
N PRO A 377 6.13 13.67 20.47
CA PRO A 377 7.42 14.34 20.64
C PRO A 377 8.41 13.39 21.34
N MET A 378 9.66 13.38 20.87
CA MET A 378 10.76 12.61 21.44
C MET A 378 11.79 13.56 22.03
N GLY A 379 12.23 13.30 23.26
CA GLY A 379 13.23 14.11 23.98
C GLY A 379 12.72 15.46 24.45
N ALA A 380 13.61 16.26 25.03
CA ALA A 380 13.27 17.58 25.60
C ALA A 380 12.94 18.63 24.53
N GLU A 381 13.50 18.51 23.32
CA GLU A 381 13.27 19.46 22.20
C GLU A 381 12.13 19.03 21.26
N GLY A 382 11.40 17.97 21.59
CA GLY A 382 10.19 17.60 20.86
C GLY A 382 10.40 17.16 19.42
N ALA A 383 11.49 16.45 19.11
CA ALA A 383 11.70 15.91 17.76
C ALA A 383 10.69 14.80 17.44
N SER A 384 10.27 14.70 16.17
CA SER A 384 9.44 13.57 15.72
C SER A 384 10.33 12.40 15.25
N PRO A 385 9.82 11.14 15.34
CA PRO A 385 10.51 9.97 14.79
C PRO A 385 10.87 10.13 13.31
N GLN A 386 10.01 10.77 12.52
CA GLN A 386 10.21 11.04 11.11
C GLN A 386 11.38 12.02 10.88
N ARG A 387 11.48 13.08 11.69
CA ARG A 387 12.63 14.01 11.65
C ARG A 387 13.92 13.32 12.00
N ALA A 388 13.90 12.45 13.01
CA ALA A 388 15.05 11.67 13.40
C ALA A 388 15.51 10.70 12.29
N LYS A 389 14.58 10.00 11.63
CA LYS A 389 14.88 9.15 10.47
C LYS A 389 15.43 9.96 9.29
N ALA A 390 14.83 11.10 8.97
CA ALA A 390 15.32 11.96 7.89
C ALA A 390 16.72 12.54 8.17
N ALA A 391 17.03 12.90 9.42
CA ALA A 391 18.36 13.33 9.83
C ALA A 391 19.37 12.19 9.73
N LEU A 392 19.00 10.98 10.18
CA LEU A 392 19.81 9.78 10.09
C LEU A 392 20.16 9.42 8.65
N ALA A 393 19.16 9.45 7.75
CA ALA A 393 19.35 9.20 6.33
C ALA A 393 20.36 10.20 5.71
N ARG A 394 20.22 11.50 6.00
CA ARG A 394 21.15 12.53 5.53
C ARG A 394 22.58 12.34 6.05
N MET A 395 22.73 11.96 7.32
CA MET A 395 24.04 11.70 7.90
C MET A 395 24.74 10.51 7.25
N ILE A 396 23.99 9.46 6.90
CA ILE A 396 24.51 8.28 6.22
C ILE A 396 24.82 8.57 4.75
N GLN A 397 23.99 9.36 4.06
CA GLN A 397 24.26 9.79 2.68
C GLN A 397 25.52 10.67 2.55
N GLY A 398 25.80 11.46 3.56
CA GLY A 398 26.98 12.35 3.61
C GLY A 398 28.21 11.74 4.32
N GLU A 399 28.21 10.44 4.66
CA GLU A 399 29.37 9.80 5.31
C GLU A 399 30.49 9.43 4.30
N ASP A 400 31.74 9.37 4.81
CA ASP A 400 32.86 8.84 4.02
C ASP A 400 32.70 7.31 3.87
N PRO A 401 32.61 6.77 2.65
CA PRO A 401 32.50 5.32 2.41
C PRO A 401 33.70 4.51 2.97
N ARG A 402 34.86 5.13 3.14
CA ARG A 402 36.03 4.48 3.74
C ARG A 402 35.95 4.39 5.26
N ARG A 403 35.17 5.30 5.90
CA ARG A 403 35.04 5.37 7.36
C ARG A 403 33.55 5.58 7.74
N PRO A 404 32.68 4.60 7.49
CA PRO A 404 31.28 4.74 7.79
C PRO A 404 31.04 4.89 9.29
N LEU A 405 30.09 5.73 9.66
CA LEU A 405 29.73 6.05 11.03
C LEU A 405 29.08 4.85 11.73
N SER A 406 29.54 4.54 12.94
CA SER A 406 28.88 3.52 13.77
C SER A 406 27.52 4.01 14.28
N ASP A 407 26.64 3.09 14.66
CA ASP A 407 25.33 3.43 15.25
C ASP A 407 25.46 4.27 16.53
N GLN A 408 26.59 4.17 17.23
CA GLN A 408 26.92 5.00 18.39
C GLN A 408 27.30 6.43 17.96
N ALA A 409 28.20 6.57 16.98
CA ALA A 409 28.59 7.88 16.45
C ALA A 409 27.44 8.64 15.80
N LEU A 410 26.52 7.91 15.14
CA LEU A 410 25.27 8.46 14.62
C LEU A 410 24.37 8.95 15.75
N GLY A 411 24.25 8.20 16.85
CA GLY A 411 23.52 8.61 18.05
C GLY A 411 24.07 9.88 18.69
N GLU A 412 25.40 9.98 18.84
CA GLU A 412 26.08 11.16 19.38
C GLU A 412 25.85 12.41 18.51
N ARG A 413 25.91 12.27 17.17
CA ARG A 413 25.62 13.37 16.25
C ARG A 413 24.14 13.78 16.28
N LEU A 414 23.22 12.82 16.40
CA LEU A 414 21.79 13.13 16.57
C LEU A 414 21.53 13.83 17.89
N GLN A 415 22.22 13.44 18.96
CA GLN A 415 22.14 14.11 20.26
C GLN A 415 22.64 15.55 20.19
N ALA A 416 23.75 15.80 19.50
CA ALA A 416 24.29 17.14 19.25
C ALA A 416 23.32 18.00 18.40
N ALA A 417 22.47 17.35 17.56
CA ALA A 417 21.44 18.00 16.77
C ALA A 417 20.10 18.14 17.53
N GLY A 418 20.07 18.01 18.87
CA GLY A 418 18.87 18.14 19.70
C GLY A 418 17.94 16.94 19.68
N MET A 419 18.35 15.81 19.11
CA MET A 419 17.55 14.57 18.98
C MET A 419 18.20 13.42 19.76
N PRO A 420 18.06 13.37 21.10
CA PRO A 420 18.72 12.33 21.92
C PRO A 420 18.07 10.96 21.63
N LEU A 421 18.83 10.09 20.97
CA LEU A 421 18.42 8.73 20.65
C LEU A 421 19.41 7.72 21.22
N ALA A 422 18.88 6.68 21.86
CA ALA A 422 19.70 5.55 22.28
C ALA A 422 20.22 4.77 21.06
N ARG A 423 21.42 4.21 21.15
CA ARG A 423 22.06 3.38 20.10
C ARG A 423 21.11 2.31 19.54
N ARG A 424 20.33 1.65 20.42
CA ARG A 424 19.35 0.63 20.00
C ARG A 424 18.26 1.20 19.09
N THR A 425 17.79 2.42 19.37
CA THR A 425 16.78 3.12 18.57
C THR A 425 17.34 3.55 17.21
N VAL A 426 18.59 4.02 17.17
CA VAL A 426 19.32 4.34 15.93
C VAL A 426 19.43 3.09 15.05
N ALA A 427 19.86 1.96 15.62
CA ALA A 427 19.96 0.69 14.91
C ALA A 427 18.60 0.17 14.41
N LYS A 428 17.50 0.40 15.17
CA LYS A 428 16.13 0.09 14.77
C LYS A 428 15.72 0.93 13.57
N TYR A 429 15.86 2.26 13.64
CA TYR A 429 15.47 3.17 12.55
C TYR A 429 16.28 2.92 11.28
N ARG A 430 17.58 2.64 11.40
CA ARG A 430 18.42 2.28 10.28
C ARG A 430 17.91 1.02 9.57
N ARG A 431 17.54 -0.04 10.33
CA ARG A 431 16.95 -1.26 9.77
C ARG A 431 15.60 -1.01 9.09
N GLU A 432 14.73 -0.21 9.71
CA GLU A 432 13.44 0.17 9.13
C GLU A 432 13.56 0.94 7.80
N MET A 433 14.68 1.63 7.60
CA MET A 433 15.01 2.33 6.35
C MET A 433 15.78 1.46 5.33
N GLY A 434 16.00 0.17 5.63
CA GLY A 434 16.75 -0.73 4.74
C GLY A 434 18.27 -0.46 4.67
N LEU A 435 18.82 0.41 5.56
CA LEU A 435 20.20 0.81 5.51
C LEU A 435 21.11 -0.23 6.20
N PRO A 436 22.19 -0.73 5.54
CA PRO A 436 23.06 -1.74 6.10
C PRO A 436 23.93 -1.19 7.26
N PRO A 437 24.43 -2.05 8.17
CA PRO A 437 25.32 -1.65 9.26
C PRO A 437 26.66 -1.13 8.73
N ALA A 438 27.41 -0.35 9.57
CA ALA A 438 28.65 0.32 9.19
C ALA A 438 29.67 -0.60 8.51
N TYR A 439 29.84 -1.85 8.99
CA TYR A 439 30.78 -2.80 8.40
C TYR A 439 30.41 -3.26 6.98
N ARG A 440 29.12 -3.22 6.60
CA ARG A 440 28.65 -3.51 5.24
C ARG A 440 28.62 -2.29 4.31
N ARG A 441 28.68 -1.07 4.88
CA ARG A 441 28.74 0.17 4.10
C ARG A 441 30.17 0.58 3.74
N ARG A 442 31.17 -0.04 4.36
CA ARG A 442 32.59 0.22 4.07
C ARG A 442 32.94 -0.28 2.68
N ARG A 443 33.37 0.63 1.83
CA ARG A 443 33.89 0.36 0.47
C ARG A 443 35.37 0.57 0.40
#